data_57f768ad3478ebb9c2cd92e034dcf851
#
_entry.id   57f768ad3478ebb9c2cd92e034dcf851
#
_cell.length_a   1.000
_cell.length_b   1.000
_cell.length_c   1.000
_cell.angle_alpha   90.00
_cell.angle_beta   90.00
_cell.angle_gamma   90.00
#
_symmetry.space_group_name_H-M   'P 1'
#
loop_
_entity.id
_entity.type
_entity.pdbx_description
1 polymer ?
#
loop_
_entity_poly.entity_id
_entity_poly.type
_entity_poly.pdbx_seq_one_letter_code
_entity_poly.pdbx_strand_id
1 'polypeptide(L)' 'MASIRVSLHISSHQYLNYYKGTADAVVATSVDGRTVRFPARVLRPFLTHDGIEGTFLIRFNEQNKFAGIEKLR' A
#
# COMPACT_ATOMS: atom_id res chain seq x y z
N MET A 1 -6.73 15.28 8.33
CA MET A 1 -6.28 14.64 7.08
C MET A 1 -4.77 14.44 7.14
N ALA A 2 -4.31 13.28 6.76
CA ALA A 2 -2.90 12.96 6.77
C ALA A 2 -2.51 12.25 5.48
N SER A 3 -1.31 12.54 5.01
CA SER A 3 -0.71 11.86 3.87
C SER A 3 0.59 11.24 4.31
N ILE A 4 0.82 9.99 3.92
CA ILE A 4 2.02 9.27 4.31
C ILE A 4 2.65 8.69 3.05
N ARG A 5 3.94 8.94 2.91
CA ARG A 5 4.70 8.42 1.77
C ARG A 5 5.34 7.09 2.14
N VAL A 6 5.10 6.07 1.34
CA VAL A 6 5.68 4.75 1.54
C VAL A 6 6.37 4.28 0.28
N SER A 7 7.45 3.54 0.47
CA SER A 7 8.13 2.87 -0.64
C SER A 7 7.74 1.40 -0.59
N LEU A 8 7.17 0.90 -1.67
CA LEU A 8 6.69 -0.48 -1.73
C LEU A 8 7.53 -1.28 -2.71
N HIS A 9 7.77 -2.52 -2.33
CA HIS A 9 8.52 -3.45 -3.14
C HIS A 9 7.97 -4.85 -2.89
N ILE A 10 6.86 -5.15 -3.57
CA ILE A 10 6.11 -6.39 -3.37
C ILE A 10 6.12 -7.16 -4.68
N SER A 11 6.64 -8.39 -4.65
CA SER A 11 6.61 -9.22 -5.84
C SER A 11 5.18 -9.63 -6.17
N SER A 12 4.94 -10.01 -7.43
CA SER A 12 3.61 -10.46 -7.83
C SER A 12 3.16 -11.67 -7.02
N HIS A 13 4.09 -12.56 -6.69
CA HIS A 13 3.81 -13.73 -5.87
C HIS A 13 3.40 -13.34 -4.44
N GLN A 14 4.11 -12.39 -3.84
CA GLN A 14 3.76 -11.90 -2.51
C GLN A 14 2.41 -11.21 -2.50
N TYR A 15 2.13 -10.44 -3.55
CA TYR A 15 0.85 -9.75 -3.64
C TYR A 15 -0.30 -10.74 -3.73
N LEU A 16 -0.14 -11.83 -4.46
CA LEU A 16 -1.17 -12.87 -4.55
C LEU A 16 -1.46 -13.49 -3.18
N ASN A 17 -0.45 -13.64 -2.33
CA ASN A 17 -0.65 -14.15 -0.98
C ASN A 17 -1.52 -13.22 -0.15
N TYR A 18 -1.32 -11.91 -0.27
CA TYR A 18 -2.20 -10.94 0.39
C TYR A 18 -3.63 -11.04 -0.13
N TYR A 19 -3.77 -11.22 -1.42
CA TYR A 19 -5.07 -11.21 -2.07
C TYR A 19 -5.88 -12.47 -1.79
N LYS A 20 -5.21 -13.63 -1.73
CA LYS A 20 -5.87 -14.92 -1.52
C LYS A 20 -5.95 -15.32 -0.05
N GLY A 21 -5.14 -14.72 0.78
CA GLY A 21 -5.05 -15.10 2.17
C GLY A 21 -6.17 -14.56 3.03
N THR A 22 -6.17 -14.94 4.29
CA THR A 22 -7.09 -14.41 5.27
C THR A 22 -6.73 -13.00 5.68
N ALA A 23 -5.47 -12.61 5.47
CA ALA A 23 -5.01 -11.25 5.74
C ALA A 23 -5.06 -10.46 4.43
N ASP A 24 -6.01 -9.54 4.34
CA ASP A 24 -6.20 -8.72 3.16
C ASP A 24 -5.61 -7.32 3.32
N ALA A 25 -4.78 -7.12 4.32
CA ALA A 25 -4.17 -5.83 4.59
C ALA A 25 -2.66 -5.89 4.37
N VAL A 26 -2.11 -4.80 3.85
CA VAL A 26 -0.68 -4.61 3.69
C VAL A 26 -0.21 -3.73 4.83
N VAL A 27 0.90 -4.12 5.45
CA VAL A 27 1.57 -3.31 6.47
C VAL A 27 2.87 -2.84 5.88
N ALA A 28 3.07 -1.53 5.87
CA ALA A 28 4.27 -0.93 5.30
C ALA A 28 4.86 0.10 6.25
N THR A 29 6.15 0.36 6.10
CA THR A 29 6.82 1.39 6.88
C THR A 29 7.00 2.62 6.00
N SER A 30 6.56 3.76 6.50
CA SER A 30 6.69 5.01 5.79
C SER A 30 8.15 5.49 5.78
N VAL A 31 8.43 6.49 4.93
CA VAL A 31 9.80 7.03 4.83
C VAL A 31 10.26 7.68 6.13
N ASP A 32 9.34 8.10 6.99
CA ASP A 32 9.66 8.69 8.30
C ASP A 32 9.57 7.68 9.44
N GLY A 33 9.48 6.39 9.14
CA GLY A 33 9.53 5.33 10.14
C GLY A 33 8.21 4.92 10.77
N ARG A 34 7.09 5.46 10.28
CA ARG A 34 5.78 5.09 10.82
C ARG A 34 5.25 3.83 10.15
N THR A 35 4.53 3.02 10.90
CA THR A 35 3.87 1.85 10.35
C THR A 35 2.48 2.22 9.87
N VAL A 36 2.17 1.88 8.62
CA VAL A 36 0.86 2.15 8.04
C VAL A 36 0.24 0.84 7.59
N ARG A 37 -1.08 0.79 7.63
CA ARG A 37 -1.84 -0.38 7.26
C ARG A 37 -2.98 0.04 6.34
N PHE A 38 -3.15 -0.69 5.26
CA PHE A 38 -4.19 -0.39 4.28
C PHE A 38 -4.61 -1.65 3.55
N PRO A 39 -5.82 -1.67 2.94
CA PRO A 39 -6.28 -2.87 2.24
C PRO A 39 -5.39 -3.20 1.03
N ALA A 40 -5.07 -4.49 0.87
CA ALA A 40 -4.23 -4.92 -0.24
C ALA A 40 -4.88 -4.64 -1.60
N ARG A 41 -6.21 -4.68 -1.66
CA ARG A 41 -6.93 -4.48 -2.92
C ARG A 41 -6.71 -3.10 -3.53
N VAL A 42 -6.33 -2.10 -2.73
CA VAL A 42 -6.11 -0.74 -3.25
C VAL A 42 -4.87 -0.68 -4.13
N LEU A 43 -3.98 -1.66 -4.03
CA LEU A 43 -2.77 -1.72 -4.84
C LEU A 43 -3.00 -2.41 -6.19
N ARG A 44 -4.16 -3.03 -6.40
CA ARG A 44 -4.43 -3.78 -7.62
C ARG A 44 -4.23 -2.96 -8.90
N PRO A 45 -4.67 -1.70 -8.98
CA PRO A 45 -4.44 -0.91 -10.20
C PRO A 45 -2.96 -0.65 -10.50
N PHE A 46 -2.09 -0.84 -9.52
CA PHE A 46 -0.66 -0.61 -9.67
C PHE A 46 0.14 -1.89 -9.87
N LEU A 47 -0.54 -3.04 -9.88
CA LEU A 47 0.11 -4.32 -10.06
C LEU A 47 0.65 -4.42 -11.49
N THR A 48 1.96 -4.67 -11.59
CA THR A 48 2.61 -4.89 -12.86
C THR A 48 3.05 -6.34 -12.96
N HIS A 49 3.63 -6.71 -14.09
CA HIS A 49 4.18 -8.03 -14.30
C HIS A 49 5.22 -8.39 -13.22
N ASP A 50 5.95 -7.41 -12.75
CA ASP A 50 6.98 -7.61 -11.74
C ASP A 50 6.47 -7.40 -10.32
N GLY A 51 5.17 -7.14 -10.15
CA GLY A 51 4.59 -6.89 -8.84
C GLY A 51 4.27 -5.42 -8.63
N ILE A 52 4.39 -4.98 -7.39
CA ILE A 52 4.12 -3.59 -7.01
C ILE A 52 5.42 -2.98 -6.53
N GLU A 53 5.86 -1.94 -7.23
CA GLU A 53 7.13 -1.31 -6.93
C GLU A 53 7.04 0.18 -7.18
N GLY A 54 7.54 0.95 -6.23
CA GLY A 54 7.57 2.39 -6.35
C GLY A 54 7.30 3.09 -5.05
N THR A 55 7.16 4.41 -5.15
CA THR A 55 6.83 5.28 -4.03
C THR A 55 5.38 5.70 -4.17
N PHE A 56 4.63 5.55 -3.09
CA PHE A 56 3.21 5.81 -3.08
C PHE A 56 2.87 6.83 -2.00
N LEU A 57 1.87 7.66 -2.26
CA LEU A 57 1.31 8.56 -1.28
C LEU A 57 -0.03 8.00 -0.85
N ILE A 58 -0.17 7.73 0.45
CA ILE A 58 -1.39 7.17 1.01
C ILE A 58 -2.05 8.26 1.84
N ARG A 59 -3.34 8.50 1.58
CA ARG A 59 -4.11 9.51 2.27
C ARG A 59 -5.05 8.86 3.27
N PHE A 60 -5.15 9.48 4.43
CA PHE A 60 -6.08 9.06 5.49
C PHE A 60 -7.02 10.21 5.80
N ASN A 61 -8.25 9.87 6.16
CA ASN A 61 -9.23 10.88 6.54
C ASN A 61 -9.06 11.30 8.02
N GLU A 62 -9.97 12.12 8.52
CA GLU A 62 -9.89 12.63 9.89
C GLU A 62 -10.02 11.54 10.94
N GLN A 63 -10.62 10.40 10.59
CA GLN A 63 -10.73 9.24 11.48
C GLN A 63 -9.56 8.27 11.32
N ASN A 64 -8.50 8.68 10.61
CA ASN A 64 -7.33 7.84 10.33
C ASN A 64 -7.65 6.60 9.52
N LYS A 65 -8.69 6.66 8.70
CA LYS A 65 -9.05 5.58 7.80
C LYS A 65 -8.53 5.86 6.41
N PHE A 66 -8.24 4.81 5.68
CA PHE A 66 -7.74 4.92 4.31
C PHE A 66 -8.72 5.73 3.45
N ALA A 67 -8.21 6.75 2.77
CA ALA A 67 -9.00 7.62 1.91
C ALA A 67 -8.57 7.57 0.45
N GLY A 68 -7.32 7.25 0.16
CA GLY A 68 -6.86 7.16 -1.20
C GLY A 68 -5.39 6.86 -1.30
N ILE A 69 -4.95 6.48 -2.49
CA ILE A 69 -3.56 6.17 -2.77
C ILE A 69 -3.22 6.63 -4.18
N GLU A 70 -2.00 7.13 -4.36
CA GLU A 70 -1.49 7.45 -5.69
C GLU A 70 -0.03 7.07 -5.79
N LYS A 71 0.39 6.68 -6.98
CA LYS A 71 1.77 6.34 -7.24
C LYS A 71 2.52 7.61 -7.62
N LEU A 72 3.62 7.90 -6.91
CA LEU A 72 4.45 9.07 -7.18
C LEU A 72 5.58 8.77 -8.15
N ARG A 73 6.09 7.53 -8.17
CA ARG A 73 7.15 7.09 -9.08
C ARG A 73 6.97 5.66 -9.50
#